data_58a4c2b2a76bdc5a66847fc0426e70b5
#
_entry.id   58a4c2b2a76bdc5a66847fc0426e70b5
#
_cell.length_a   1.000
_cell.length_b   1.000
_cell.length_c   1.000
_cell.angle_alpha   90.00
_cell.angle_beta   90.00
_cell.angle_gamma   90.00
#
_symmetry.space_group_name_H-M   'P 1'
#
loop_
_entity.id
_entity.type
_entity.pdbx_description
1 polymer ?
#
loop_
_entity_poly.entity_id
_entity_poly.type
_entity_poly.pdbx_seq_one_letter_code
_entity_poly.pdbx_strand_id
1 'polypeptide(L)'
;VPFDGTLPLPLEILREICERHGLLFSVVDDFSGHLAKVRCPRTGRFFLTGTGSLAAYPGNDSILAGIARDKAFASSLLKELGIAVPEGDYFFLNSDFIDQRPGGKELDAAELYLAAHFARSDTPLVIKPNHLSRGRFVTLARNVAEGMADLTAMAAKDAIGHIQLLLDAPEFRLFIVEGEIVFCHARGRSFVTGDGRRSLRDLLHTGGIQKLCDARYLAHAMSVRGLTMESVLPAGERLSVSFITNLSASGALLGFVEPGDALRAWARRFYEGFPLAVMGLDVFSTSSLEDPTDIVVTDVNATPGLTQIYEHGHHDVVARVWERILEIPFRD
;
A
#
# COMPACT_ATOMS: atom_id res chain seq x y z
N VAL A 1 -10.37 -18.06 -25.97
CA VAL A 1 -11.77 -17.60 -25.95
C VAL A 1 -11.75 -16.15 -26.34
N PRO A 2 -12.53 -15.71 -27.36
CA PRO A 2 -12.63 -14.29 -27.70
C PRO A 2 -13.11 -13.48 -26.49
N PHE A 3 -12.71 -12.24 -26.39
CA PHE A 3 -13.18 -11.30 -25.38
C PHE A 3 -14.71 -11.15 -25.46
N ASP A 4 -15.41 -11.45 -24.39
CA ASP A 4 -16.88 -11.48 -24.33
C ASP A 4 -17.52 -10.09 -24.12
N GLY A 5 -16.72 -9.04 -24.10
CA GLY A 5 -17.15 -7.65 -23.87
C GLY A 5 -17.15 -7.24 -22.40
N THR A 6 -16.85 -8.14 -21.45
CA THR A 6 -16.79 -7.82 -20.03
C THR A 6 -15.48 -7.14 -19.65
N LEU A 7 -15.55 -5.86 -19.32
CA LEU A 7 -14.38 -5.09 -18.89
C LEU A 7 -13.97 -5.41 -17.45
N PRO A 8 -12.67 -5.38 -17.15
CA PRO A 8 -12.23 -5.27 -15.75
C PRO A 8 -12.84 -4.04 -15.08
N LEU A 9 -13.32 -4.18 -13.84
CA LEU A 9 -14.02 -3.12 -13.11
C LEU A 9 -13.33 -1.74 -13.16
N PRO A 10 -11.99 -1.61 -13.04
CA PRO A 10 -11.34 -0.29 -13.16
C PRO A 10 -11.56 0.39 -14.51
N LEU A 11 -11.61 -0.38 -15.61
CA LEU A 11 -11.87 0.15 -16.95
C LEU A 11 -13.36 0.41 -17.20
N GLU A 12 -14.24 -0.37 -16.59
CA GLU A 12 -15.68 -0.12 -16.61
C GLU A 12 -16.01 1.20 -15.94
N ILE A 13 -15.47 1.45 -14.74
CA ILE A 13 -15.59 2.73 -14.03
C ILE A 13 -15.08 3.89 -14.90
N LEU A 14 -13.90 3.73 -15.51
CA LEU A 14 -13.34 4.76 -16.39
C LEU A 14 -14.22 5.02 -17.62
N ARG A 15 -14.78 3.97 -18.24
CA ARG A 15 -15.71 4.09 -19.36
C ARG A 15 -16.92 4.96 -19.01
N GLU A 16 -17.58 4.67 -17.88
CA GLU A 16 -18.73 5.42 -17.39
C GLU A 16 -18.41 6.92 -17.15
N ILE A 17 -17.21 7.18 -16.63
CA ILE A 17 -16.77 8.56 -16.39
C ILE A 17 -16.47 9.25 -17.71
N CYS A 18 -15.82 8.58 -18.68
CA CYS A 18 -15.57 9.11 -20.00
C CYS A 18 -16.87 9.50 -20.73
N GLU A 19 -17.91 8.66 -20.65
CA GLU A 19 -19.22 8.94 -21.24
C GLU A 19 -19.83 10.21 -20.65
N ARG A 20 -19.79 10.38 -19.32
CA ARG A 20 -20.29 11.59 -18.63
C ARG A 20 -19.56 12.87 -19.04
N HIS A 21 -18.27 12.77 -19.39
CA HIS A 21 -17.43 13.91 -19.80
C HIS A 21 -17.29 14.07 -21.31
N GLY A 22 -18.07 13.34 -22.10
CA GLY A 22 -18.03 13.42 -23.57
C GLY A 22 -16.70 12.96 -24.18
N LEU A 23 -15.96 12.10 -23.48
CA LEU A 23 -14.73 11.48 -23.96
C LEU A 23 -15.05 10.14 -24.64
N LEU A 24 -14.25 9.77 -25.63
CA LEU A 24 -14.38 8.49 -26.32
C LEU A 24 -13.51 7.44 -25.63
N PHE A 25 -14.14 6.41 -25.13
CA PHE A 25 -13.48 5.22 -24.59
C PHE A 25 -13.52 4.10 -25.63
N SER A 26 -12.40 3.40 -25.85
CA SER A 26 -12.34 2.22 -26.70
C SER A 26 -11.37 1.19 -26.15
N VAL A 27 -11.73 -0.08 -26.23
CA VAL A 27 -10.84 -1.20 -25.95
C VAL A 27 -9.87 -1.35 -27.10
N VAL A 28 -8.59 -1.55 -26.79
CA VAL A 28 -7.52 -1.67 -27.81
C VAL A 28 -7.19 -3.14 -28.08
N ASP A 29 -7.22 -3.99 -27.04
CA ASP A 29 -6.99 -5.43 -27.17
C ASP A 29 -8.32 -6.19 -27.25
N ASP A 30 -8.51 -6.96 -28.30
CA ASP A 30 -9.72 -7.74 -28.57
C ASP A 30 -9.75 -9.12 -27.91
N PHE A 31 -8.72 -9.46 -27.12
CA PHE A 31 -8.60 -10.76 -26.47
C PHE A 31 -8.75 -10.74 -24.96
N SER A 32 -8.47 -9.62 -24.27
CA SER A 32 -8.53 -9.57 -22.81
C SER A 32 -9.31 -8.39 -22.23
N GLY A 33 -9.49 -7.31 -23.00
CA GLY A 33 -10.14 -6.08 -22.54
C GLY A 33 -9.34 -5.32 -21.47
N HIS A 34 -8.05 -5.61 -21.30
CA HIS A 34 -7.20 -4.99 -20.27
C HIS A 34 -6.48 -3.73 -20.71
N LEU A 35 -6.50 -3.39 -22.01
CA LEU A 35 -5.91 -2.18 -22.57
C LEU A 35 -6.99 -1.30 -23.20
N ALA A 36 -7.05 -0.05 -22.77
CA ALA A 36 -8.02 0.93 -23.24
C ALA A 36 -7.35 2.20 -23.72
N LYS A 37 -8.05 2.89 -24.63
CA LYS A 37 -7.72 4.22 -25.16
C LYS A 37 -8.83 5.18 -24.82
N VAL A 38 -8.47 6.31 -24.24
CA VAL A 38 -9.36 7.44 -23.97
C VAL A 38 -8.96 8.59 -24.88
N ARG A 39 -9.89 9.15 -25.63
CA ARG A 39 -9.65 10.25 -26.57
C ARG A 39 -10.63 11.41 -26.34
N CYS A 40 -10.12 12.62 -26.38
CA CYS A 40 -10.91 13.82 -26.41
C CYS A 40 -11.33 14.12 -27.87
N PRO A 41 -12.62 14.10 -28.23
CA PRO A 41 -13.05 14.35 -29.61
C PRO A 41 -12.77 15.79 -30.05
N ARG A 42 -12.75 16.76 -29.14
CA ARG A 42 -12.51 18.18 -29.43
C ARG A 42 -11.06 18.46 -29.86
N THR A 43 -10.07 17.86 -29.17
CA THR A 43 -8.65 18.13 -29.42
C THR A 43 -7.96 17.02 -30.21
N GLY A 44 -8.56 15.84 -30.31
CA GLY A 44 -7.97 14.64 -30.88
C GLY A 44 -6.90 13.99 -30.00
N ARG A 45 -6.48 14.63 -28.89
CA ARG A 45 -5.52 14.06 -27.92
C ARG A 45 -6.06 12.79 -27.31
N PHE A 46 -5.18 11.88 -26.97
CA PHE A 46 -5.55 10.62 -26.32
C PHE A 46 -4.47 10.15 -25.35
N PHE A 47 -4.84 9.26 -24.45
CA PHE A 47 -3.91 8.46 -23.66
C PHE A 47 -4.32 6.98 -23.67
N LEU A 48 -3.35 6.13 -23.34
CA LEU A 48 -3.57 4.70 -23.12
C LEU A 48 -3.51 4.41 -21.63
N THR A 49 -4.35 3.50 -21.20
CA THR A 49 -4.36 2.97 -19.80
C THR A 49 -4.80 1.53 -19.82
N GLY A 50 -4.56 0.83 -18.71
CA GLY A 50 -4.93 -0.57 -18.61
C GLY A 50 -5.01 -1.04 -17.18
N THR A 51 -5.06 -2.36 -17.01
CA THR A 51 -5.06 -3.01 -15.70
C THR A 51 -3.89 -3.99 -15.55
N GLY A 52 -3.61 -4.43 -14.32
CA GLY A 52 -2.49 -5.33 -14.06
C GLY A 52 -1.14 -4.68 -14.37
N SER A 53 -0.32 -5.31 -15.19
CA SER A 53 0.99 -4.80 -15.62
C SER A 53 0.91 -3.55 -16.50
N LEU A 54 -0.24 -3.33 -17.14
CA LEU A 54 -0.51 -2.16 -17.98
C LEU A 54 -1.15 -1.00 -17.21
N ALA A 55 -1.34 -1.13 -15.90
CA ALA A 55 -1.89 -0.08 -15.07
C ALA A 55 -0.97 1.15 -15.11
N ALA A 56 -1.51 2.28 -15.57
CA ALA A 56 -0.82 3.55 -15.63
C ALA A 56 -1.82 4.69 -15.59
N TYR A 57 -1.43 5.79 -14.95
CA TYR A 57 -2.17 7.05 -15.00
C TYR A 57 -1.49 8.02 -15.98
N PRO A 58 -2.28 8.82 -16.72
CA PRO A 58 -1.70 9.84 -17.58
C PRO A 58 -0.91 10.87 -16.76
N GLY A 59 0.14 11.40 -17.35
CA GLY A 59 1.01 12.40 -16.70
C GLY A 59 2.07 11.81 -15.76
N ASN A 60 2.00 10.54 -15.40
CA ASN A 60 3.04 9.91 -14.60
C ASN A 60 4.30 9.68 -15.42
N ASP A 61 5.40 10.29 -14.98
CA ASP A 61 6.73 10.04 -15.54
C ASP A 61 7.15 8.58 -15.31
N SER A 62 7.75 7.97 -16.34
CA SER A 62 8.10 6.54 -16.31
C SER A 62 9.22 6.21 -15.31
N ILE A 63 10.18 7.13 -15.11
CA ILE A 63 11.29 6.95 -14.18
C ILE A 63 10.75 7.05 -12.75
N LEU A 64 9.97 8.08 -12.44
CA LEU A 64 9.36 8.25 -11.12
C LEU A 64 8.39 7.11 -10.80
N ALA A 65 7.61 6.65 -11.78
CA ALA A 65 6.77 5.47 -11.60
C ALA A 65 7.59 4.18 -11.37
N GLY A 66 8.75 4.07 -12.00
CA GLY A 66 9.72 3.00 -11.75
C GLY A 66 10.30 3.06 -10.33
N ILE A 67 10.73 4.25 -9.89
CA ILE A 67 11.21 4.48 -8.52
C ILE A 67 10.12 4.13 -7.50
N ALA A 68 8.88 4.57 -7.71
CA ALA A 68 7.76 4.26 -6.82
C ALA A 68 7.47 2.75 -6.69
N ARG A 69 7.76 1.96 -7.72
CA ARG A 69 7.61 0.49 -7.69
C ARG A 69 8.76 -0.23 -6.99
N ASP A 70 9.92 0.40 -6.86
CA ASP A 70 11.10 -0.10 -6.18
C ASP A 70 11.24 0.57 -4.82
N LYS A 71 10.86 -0.13 -3.74
CA LYS A 71 10.84 0.45 -2.39
C LYS A 71 12.21 0.89 -1.89
N ALA A 72 13.30 0.25 -2.36
CA ALA A 72 14.66 0.64 -1.99
C ALA A 72 15.02 2.00 -2.61
N PHE A 73 14.74 2.19 -3.90
CA PHE A 73 14.94 3.49 -4.55
C PHE A 73 13.98 4.55 -4.02
N ALA A 74 12.70 4.22 -3.82
CA ALA A 74 11.74 5.15 -3.24
C ALA A 74 12.19 5.61 -1.86
N SER A 75 12.57 4.69 -0.97
CA SER A 75 13.07 5.02 0.37
C SER A 75 14.34 5.89 0.33
N SER A 76 15.26 5.63 -0.61
CA SER A 76 16.49 6.40 -0.76
C SER A 76 16.18 7.85 -1.19
N LEU A 77 15.29 8.03 -2.19
CA LEU A 77 14.87 9.34 -2.65
C LEU A 77 14.11 10.11 -1.56
N LEU A 78 13.20 9.46 -0.84
CA LEU A 78 12.46 10.08 0.25
C LEU A 78 13.38 10.57 1.37
N LYS A 79 14.41 9.79 1.73
CA LYS A 79 15.43 10.21 2.71
C LYS A 79 16.23 11.43 2.24
N GLU A 80 16.62 11.48 0.95
CA GLU A 80 17.29 12.64 0.36
C GLU A 80 16.42 13.89 0.42
N LEU A 81 15.10 13.73 0.24
CA LEU A 81 14.12 14.82 0.35
C LEU A 81 13.79 15.20 1.81
N GLY A 82 14.42 14.56 2.80
CA GLY A 82 14.15 14.81 4.22
C GLY A 82 12.80 14.28 4.70
N ILE A 83 12.19 13.34 3.97
CA ILE A 83 10.91 12.73 4.31
C ILE A 83 11.18 11.49 5.17
N ALA A 84 10.52 11.41 6.32
CA ALA A 84 10.65 10.27 7.21
C ALA A 84 10.09 8.99 6.56
N VAL A 85 10.87 7.92 6.63
CA VAL A 85 10.51 6.56 6.23
C VAL A 85 10.76 5.63 7.41
N PRO A 86 10.15 4.42 7.44
CA PRO A 86 10.40 3.46 8.51
C PRO A 86 11.90 3.18 8.70
N GLU A 87 12.35 3.14 9.94
CA GLU A 87 13.71 2.71 10.25
C GLU A 87 13.89 1.26 9.78
N GLY A 88 15.00 1.01 9.09
CA GLY A 88 15.28 -0.29 8.53
C GLY A 88 16.25 -0.23 7.37
N ASP A 89 16.44 -1.39 6.73
CA ASP A 89 17.37 -1.53 5.62
C ASP A 89 16.86 -2.53 4.58
N TYR A 90 17.52 -2.63 3.44
CA TYR A 90 17.22 -3.60 2.39
C TYR A 90 18.44 -4.46 2.07
N PHE A 91 18.17 -5.70 1.63
CA PHE A 91 19.18 -6.73 1.42
C PHE A 91 18.91 -7.47 0.12
N PHE A 92 19.99 -7.81 -0.61
CA PHE A 92 19.90 -8.64 -1.80
C PHE A 92 19.74 -10.10 -1.39
N LEU A 93 18.71 -10.75 -1.94
CA LEU A 93 18.34 -12.12 -1.60
C LEU A 93 18.98 -13.16 -2.51
N ASN A 94 19.50 -12.74 -3.67
CA ASN A 94 20.27 -13.60 -4.57
C ASN A 94 21.40 -12.80 -5.23
N SER A 95 22.43 -13.50 -5.71
CA SER A 95 23.62 -12.92 -6.30
C SER A 95 23.40 -12.27 -7.67
N ASP A 96 22.32 -12.62 -8.39
CA ASP A 96 22.12 -12.23 -9.79
C ASP A 96 21.94 -10.71 -9.98
N PHE A 97 21.60 -10.00 -8.90
CA PHE A 97 21.37 -8.55 -8.92
C PHE A 97 22.48 -7.72 -8.27
N ILE A 98 23.45 -8.39 -7.59
CA ILE A 98 24.55 -7.69 -6.89
C ILE A 98 25.45 -6.99 -7.89
N ASP A 99 25.73 -7.62 -9.02
CA ASP A 99 26.53 -7.04 -10.10
C ASP A 99 25.90 -5.78 -10.71
N GLN A 100 24.56 -5.69 -10.65
CA GLN A 100 23.80 -4.56 -11.17
C GLN A 100 23.71 -3.40 -10.16
N ARG A 101 23.89 -3.68 -8.88
CA ARG A 101 23.85 -2.68 -7.79
C ARG A 101 25.07 -2.85 -6.86
N PRO A 102 26.27 -2.44 -7.28
CA PRO A 102 27.48 -2.53 -6.48
C PRO A 102 27.31 -1.89 -5.10
N GLY A 103 27.79 -2.58 -4.07
CA GLY A 103 27.65 -2.12 -2.67
C GLY A 103 26.34 -2.50 -2.00
N GLY A 104 25.50 -3.33 -2.66
CA GLY A 104 24.31 -3.92 -2.03
C GLY A 104 24.70 -4.86 -0.87
N LYS A 105 23.85 -4.90 0.15
CA LYS A 105 24.02 -5.78 1.31
C LYS A 105 23.40 -7.13 1.03
N GLU A 106 24.11 -8.20 1.29
CA GLU A 106 23.68 -9.58 1.05
C GLU A 106 22.98 -10.19 2.28
N LEU A 107 22.55 -11.45 2.16
CA LEU A 107 21.86 -12.19 3.23
C LEU A 107 22.67 -12.28 4.53
N ASP A 108 24.00 -12.41 4.45
CA ASP A 108 24.86 -12.44 5.65
C ASP A 108 24.78 -11.12 6.42
N ALA A 109 24.68 -10.00 5.72
CA ALA A 109 24.47 -8.69 6.33
C ALA A 109 23.06 -8.56 6.92
N ALA A 110 22.05 -9.21 6.32
CA ALA A 110 20.70 -9.28 6.87
C ALA A 110 20.67 -10.06 8.19
N GLU A 111 21.38 -11.19 8.27
CA GLU A 111 21.48 -11.97 9.50
C GLU A 111 22.14 -11.17 10.62
N LEU A 112 23.23 -10.46 10.32
CA LEU A 112 23.90 -9.57 11.27
C LEU A 112 22.99 -8.43 11.74
N TYR A 113 22.21 -7.84 10.82
CA TYR A 113 21.22 -6.80 11.16
C TYR A 113 20.16 -7.32 12.11
N LEU A 114 19.56 -8.48 11.81
CA LEU A 114 18.57 -9.14 12.67
C LEU A 114 19.15 -9.49 14.05
N ALA A 115 20.36 -10.06 14.08
CA ALA A 115 21.04 -10.41 15.32
C ALA A 115 21.31 -9.17 16.18
N ALA A 116 21.79 -8.09 15.58
CA ALA A 116 22.04 -6.84 16.29
C ALA A 116 20.77 -6.20 16.83
N HIS A 117 19.63 -6.32 16.12
CA HIS A 117 18.34 -5.83 16.61
C HIS A 117 17.85 -6.67 17.78
N PHE A 118 17.72 -7.99 17.61
CA PHE A 118 17.15 -8.87 18.63
C PHE A 118 18.06 -9.09 19.86
N ALA A 119 19.33 -8.72 19.80
CA ALA A 119 20.18 -8.63 20.98
C ALA A 119 19.81 -7.45 21.89
N ARG A 120 19.09 -6.45 21.40
CA ARG A 120 18.77 -5.20 22.11
C ARG A 120 17.27 -4.96 22.31
N SER A 121 16.43 -5.64 21.57
CA SER A 121 14.98 -5.41 21.57
C SER A 121 14.22 -6.67 21.20
N ASP A 122 13.10 -6.91 21.90
CA ASP A 122 12.12 -7.95 21.54
C ASP A 122 11.04 -7.44 20.57
N THR A 123 11.18 -6.18 20.08
CA THR A 123 10.22 -5.61 19.12
C THR A 123 10.30 -6.34 17.80
N PRO A 124 9.19 -6.87 17.27
CA PRO A 124 9.19 -7.55 15.99
C PRO A 124 9.59 -6.63 14.83
N LEU A 125 10.18 -7.23 13.81
CA LEU A 125 10.53 -6.55 12.56
C LEU A 125 9.58 -6.98 11.43
N VAL A 126 9.24 -6.05 10.56
CA VAL A 126 8.49 -6.33 9.34
C VAL A 126 9.47 -6.71 8.25
N ILE A 127 9.26 -7.88 7.64
CA ILE A 127 9.98 -8.34 6.45
C ILE A 127 9.05 -8.14 5.25
N LYS A 128 9.49 -7.42 4.22
CA LYS A 128 8.66 -7.19 3.04
C LYS A 128 9.48 -7.21 1.74
N PRO A 129 8.87 -7.65 0.61
CA PRO A 129 9.52 -7.63 -0.70
C PRO A 129 9.62 -6.21 -1.26
N ASN A 130 10.60 -6.01 -2.15
CA ASN A 130 10.84 -4.73 -2.81
C ASN A 130 9.75 -4.36 -3.84
N HIS A 131 9.39 -5.30 -4.71
CA HIS A 131 8.54 -5.03 -5.87
C HIS A 131 7.09 -5.55 -5.72
N LEU A 132 6.83 -6.44 -4.77
CA LEU A 132 5.49 -6.98 -4.60
C LEU A 132 4.56 -5.99 -3.89
N SER A 133 3.27 -6.12 -4.18
CA SER A 133 2.21 -5.26 -3.66
C SER A 133 1.11 -6.06 -2.96
N ARG A 134 0.11 -5.37 -2.39
CA ARG A 134 -1.08 -5.95 -1.73
C ARG A 134 -0.74 -6.79 -0.50
N GLY A 135 0.34 -6.47 0.21
CA GLY A 135 0.75 -7.20 1.41
C GLY A 135 1.26 -8.63 1.16
N ARG A 136 1.51 -9.02 -0.10
CA ARG A 136 2.05 -10.36 -0.42
C ARG A 136 3.48 -10.49 0.10
N PHE A 137 3.76 -11.60 0.80
CA PHE A 137 5.05 -11.88 1.43
C PHE A 137 5.49 -10.82 2.45
N VAL A 138 4.57 -10.03 2.98
CA VAL A 138 4.85 -9.17 4.12
C VAL A 138 4.63 -10.00 5.38
N THR A 139 5.68 -10.17 6.18
CA THR A 139 5.70 -11.04 7.36
C THR A 139 6.25 -10.31 8.58
N LEU A 140 6.04 -10.87 9.75
CA LEU A 140 6.55 -10.36 11.02
C LEU A 140 7.58 -11.35 11.59
N ALA A 141 8.84 -10.92 11.72
CA ALA A 141 9.89 -11.68 12.36
C ALA A 141 10.01 -11.28 13.83
N ARG A 142 10.06 -12.27 14.74
CA ARG A 142 10.21 -12.09 16.20
C ARG A 142 11.60 -12.53 16.72
N ASN A 143 12.41 -13.08 15.83
CA ASN A 143 13.78 -13.50 16.10
C ASN A 143 14.54 -13.66 14.78
N VAL A 144 15.86 -13.89 14.88
CA VAL A 144 16.74 -14.06 13.71
C VAL A 144 16.31 -15.21 12.80
N ALA A 145 15.95 -16.35 13.38
CA ALA A 145 15.60 -17.55 12.60
C ALA A 145 14.33 -17.33 11.76
N GLU A 146 13.30 -16.68 12.32
CA GLU A 146 12.09 -16.30 11.57
C GLU A 146 12.41 -15.32 10.45
N GLY A 147 13.21 -14.28 10.72
CA GLY A 147 13.60 -13.29 9.72
C GLY A 147 14.36 -13.88 8.55
N MET A 148 15.35 -14.73 8.83
CA MET A 148 16.14 -15.42 7.80
C MET A 148 15.30 -16.41 6.99
N ALA A 149 14.39 -17.14 7.63
CA ALA A 149 13.47 -18.04 6.92
C ALA A 149 12.55 -17.28 5.97
N ASP A 150 12.03 -16.13 6.40
CA ASP A 150 11.17 -15.27 5.57
C ASP A 150 11.93 -14.67 4.37
N LEU A 151 13.15 -14.16 4.57
CA LEU A 151 14.01 -13.65 3.49
C LEU A 151 14.37 -14.76 2.49
N THR A 152 14.70 -15.96 2.98
CA THR A 152 15.01 -17.11 2.12
C THR A 152 13.79 -17.54 1.29
N ALA A 153 12.59 -17.58 1.89
CA ALA A 153 11.36 -17.88 1.17
C ALA A 153 11.02 -16.80 0.13
N MET A 154 11.34 -15.54 0.44
CA MET A 154 11.11 -14.39 -0.43
C MET A 154 12.04 -14.39 -1.65
N ALA A 155 13.27 -14.93 -1.54
CA ALA A 155 14.26 -14.96 -2.62
C ALA A 155 13.75 -15.63 -3.91
N ALA A 156 12.78 -16.54 -3.81
CA ALA A 156 12.10 -17.14 -4.97
C ALA A 156 11.09 -16.21 -5.66
N LYS A 157 10.79 -15.04 -5.11
CA LYS A 157 9.73 -14.12 -5.56
C LYS A 157 10.22 -12.69 -5.82
N ASP A 158 11.26 -12.26 -5.12
CA ASP A 158 11.85 -10.93 -5.25
C ASP A 158 13.36 -11.02 -5.03
N ALA A 159 14.10 -10.15 -5.69
CA ALA A 159 15.54 -10.07 -5.55
C ALA A 159 16.01 -9.32 -4.31
N ILE A 160 15.14 -8.49 -3.73
CA ILE A 160 15.44 -7.60 -2.61
C ILE A 160 14.37 -7.76 -1.54
N GLY A 161 14.81 -7.94 -0.30
CA GLY A 161 13.97 -7.93 0.90
C GLY A 161 14.28 -6.73 1.78
N HIS A 162 13.25 -6.15 2.37
CA HIS A 162 13.36 -5.09 3.38
C HIS A 162 13.13 -5.65 4.77
N ILE A 163 13.93 -5.18 5.72
CA ILE A 163 13.74 -5.37 7.16
C ILE A 163 13.46 -4.00 7.76
N GLN A 164 12.31 -3.82 8.41
CA GLN A 164 11.88 -2.53 8.94
C GLN A 164 11.26 -2.69 10.32
N LEU A 165 11.32 -1.63 11.14
CA LEU A 165 10.59 -1.59 12.40
C LEU A 165 9.08 -1.68 12.15
N LEU A 166 8.39 -2.40 13.02
CA LEU A 166 6.93 -2.40 13.06
C LEU A 166 6.45 -1.05 13.60
N LEU A 167 5.69 -0.32 12.78
CA LEU A 167 5.10 0.95 13.20
C LEU A 167 3.79 0.70 13.96
N ASP A 168 3.68 1.26 15.14
CA ASP A 168 2.47 1.21 15.97
C ASP A 168 1.79 2.58 16.05
N ALA A 169 1.26 2.99 14.88
CA ALA A 169 0.51 4.23 14.71
C ALA A 169 -0.63 3.98 13.72
N PRO A 170 -1.65 4.86 13.67
CA PRO A 170 -2.67 4.84 12.63
C PRO A 170 -2.06 4.96 11.23
N GLU A 171 -2.58 4.16 10.29
CA GLU A 171 -2.20 4.20 8.88
C GLU A 171 -3.27 4.91 8.05
N PHE A 172 -2.80 5.72 7.09
CA PHE A 172 -3.64 6.46 6.17
C PHE A 172 -3.18 6.25 4.73
N ARG A 173 -4.12 6.28 3.79
CA ARG A 173 -3.87 6.41 2.36
C ARG A 173 -4.25 7.82 1.92
N LEU A 174 -3.27 8.56 1.38
CA LEU A 174 -3.50 9.80 0.68
C LEU A 174 -3.55 9.51 -0.81
N PHE A 175 -4.57 9.98 -1.50
CA PHE A 175 -4.62 9.98 -2.96
C PHE A 175 -4.37 11.40 -3.46
N ILE A 176 -3.28 11.55 -4.19
CA ILE A 176 -2.75 12.85 -4.60
C ILE A 176 -2.73 12.94 -6.12
N VAL A 177 -3.21 14.06 -6.66
CA VAL A 177 -3.13 14.43 -8.06
C VAL A 177 -2.44 15.78 -8.16
N GLU A 178 -1.27 15.84 -8.81
CA GLU A 178 -0.46 17.05 -8.99
C GLU A 178 -0.27 17.88 -7.69
N GLY A 179 0.07 17.17 -6.61
CA GLY A 179 0.31 17.77 -5.29
C GLY A 179 -0.93 18.08 -4.46
N GLU A 180 -2.14 17.93 -5.03
CA GLU A 180 -3.39 18.14 -4.31
C GLU A 180 -3.95 16.83 -3.78
N ILE A 181 -4.28 16.77 -2.48
CA ILE A 181 -4.95 15.61 -1.87
C ILE A 181 -6.40 15.62 -2.31
N VAL A 182 -6.79 14.65 -3.16
CA VAL A 182 -8.17 14.50 -3.64
C VAL A 182 -9.04 13.82 -2.58
N PHE A 183 -8.48 12.82 -1.91
CA PHE A 183 -9.06 12.24 -0.70
C PHE A 183 -7.98 11.61 0.18
N CYS A 184 -8.31 11.47 1.45
CA CYS A 184 -7.54 10.73 2.43
C CYS A 184 -8.48 9.81 3.21
N HIS A 185 -8.03 8.58 3.51
CA HIS A 185 -8.79 7.68 4.36
C HIS A 185 -7.90 6.94 5.34
N ALA A 186 -8.43 6.71 6.52
CA ALA A 186 -7.81 5.87 7.52
C ALA A 186 -7.99 4.38 7.16
N ARG A 187 -6.94 3.60 7.40
CA ARG A 187 -6.92 2.15 7.23
C ARG A 187 -6.87 1.46 8.58
N GLY A 188 -7.66 0.41 8.73
CA GLY A 188 -7.70 -0.40 9.92
C GLY A 188 -7.07 -1.76 9.72
N ARG A 189 -6.46 -2.26 10.78
CA ARG A 189 -6.08 -3.68 10.90
C ARG A 189 -7.33 -4.51 11.10
N SER A 190 -7.33 -5.77 10.66
CA SER A 190 -8.36 -6.71 11.04
C SER A 190 -8.33 -6.95 12.55
N PHE A 191 -9.50 -7.02 13.16
CA PHE A 191 -9.62 -7.22 14.60
C PHE A 191 -10.77 -8.16 14.95
N VAL A 192 -10.66 -8.78 16.11
CA VAL A 192 -11.76 -9.47 16.78
C VAL A 192 -12.31 -8.58 17.89
N THR A 193 -13.64 -8.57 18.06
CA THR A 193 -14.31 -7.81 19.12
C THR A 193 -14.79 -8.77 20.20
N GLY A 194 -14.43 -8.50 21.44
CA GLY A 194 -14.92 -9.22 22.63
C GLY A 194 -16.42 -9.05 22.82
N ASP A 195 -17.05 -10.10 23.30
CA ASP A 195 -18.46 -10.09 23.72
C ASP A 195 -18.64 -10.31 25.23
N GLY A 196 -17.53 -10.39 25.96
CA GLY A 196 -17.53 -10.64 27.39
C GLY A 196 -17.91 -12.08 27.78
N ARG A 197 -17.96 -13.03 26.85
CA ARG A 197 -18.45 -14.40 27.07
C ARG A 197 -17.60 -15.47 26.42
N ARG A 198 -17.29 -15.31 25.12
CA ARG A 198 -16.54 -16.28 24.33
C ARG A 198 -15.05 -16.09 24.48
N SER A 199 -14.31 -17.20 24.42
CA SER A 199 -12.86 -17.16 24.34
C SER A 199 -12.37 -16.54 23.02
N LEU A 200 -11.13 -16.06 22.99
CA LEU A 200 -10.48 -15.59 21.75
C LEU A 200 -10.51 -16.68 20.68
N ARG A 201 -10.28 -17.94 21.04
CA ARG A 201 -10.38 -19.11 20.16
C ARG A 201 -11.74 -19.16 19.45
N ASP A 202 -12.83 -19.07 20.23
CA ASP A 202 -14.19 -19.15 19.69
C ASP A 202 -14.54 -17.95 18.82
N LEU A 203 -14.12 -16.74 19.22
CA LEU A 203 -14.33 -15.52 18.46
C LEU A 203 -13.62 -15.57 17.09
N LEU A 204 -12.41 -16.09 17.02
CA LEU A 204 -11.65 -16.27 15.78
C LEU A 204 -12.32 -17.29 14.86
N HIS A 205 -12.82 -18.39 15.39
CA HIS A 205 -13.49 -19.42 14.60
C HIS A 205 -14.84 -18.98 14.03
N THR A 206 -15.67 -18.32 14.84
CA THR A 206 -17.05 -17.95 14.44
C THR A 206 -17.14 -16.76 13.48
N GLY A 207 -16.16 -15.88 13.44
CA GLY A 207 -16.19 -14.66 12.63
C GLY A 207 -15.64 -14.77 11.20
N GLY A 208 -15.17 -15.95 10.77
CA GLY A 208 -14.46 -16.09 9.49
C GLY A 208 -13.12 -15.31 9.46
N ILE A 209 -12.78 -14.65 10.56
CA ILE A 209 -11.60 -13.80 10.75
C ILE A 209 -10.31 -14.62 10.72
N GLN A 210 -10.40 -15.92 10.98
CA GLN A 210 -9.24 -16.82 10.98
C GLN A 210 -8.45 -16.77 9.68
N LYS A 211 -9.08 -16.53 8.52
CA LYS A 211 -8.42 -16.37 7.22
C LYS A 211 -7.64 -15.07 7.10
N LEU A 212 -7.96 -14.07 7.92
CA LEU A 212 -7.35 -12.75 7.96
C LEU A 212 -6.29 -12.63 9.06
N CYS A 213 -6.15 -13.69 9.87
CA CYS A 213 -5.29 -13.72 11.03
C CYS A 213 -3.83 -14.01 10.63
N ASP A 214 -2.93 -13.11 11.03
CA ASP A 214 -1.49 -13.41 11.04
C ASP A 214 -1.13 -14.05 12.39
N ALA A 215 -0.73 -15.32 12.36
CA ALA A 215 -0.47 -16.08 13.58
C ALA A 215 0.69 -15.51 14.42
N ARG A 216 1.74 -14.97 13.77
CA ARG A 216 2.89 -14.36 14.47
C ARG A 216 2.50 -13.04 15.11
N TYR A 217 1.76 -12.20 14.37
CA TYR A 217 1.26 -10.94 14.89
C TYR A 217 0.28 -11.14 16.04
N LEU A 218 -0.68 -12.06 15.90
CA LEU A 218 -1.63 -12.39 16.98
C LEU A 218 -0.91 -12.88 18.21
N ALA A 219 0.08 -13.76 18.08
CA ALA A 219 0.89 -14.23 19.22
C ALA A 219 1.62 -13.07 19.91
N HIS A 220 2.18 -12.13 19.14
CA HIS A 220 2.79 -10.92 19.68
C HIS A 220 1.76 -10.03 20.40
N ALA A 221 0.63 -9.72 19.75
CA ALA A 221 -0.42 -8.88 20.32
C ALA A 221 -1.01 -9.47 21.62
N MET A 222 -1.18 -10.80 21.68
CA MET A 222 -1.61 -11.48 22.89
C MET A 222 -0.54 -11.41 23.98
N SER A 223 0.73 -11.63 23.65
CA SER A 223 1.85 -11.58 24.59
C SER A 223 1.97 -10.20 25.26
N VAL A 224 1.94 -9.12 24.47
CA VAL A 224 2.00 -7.74 24.97
C VAL A 224 0.88 -7.44 25.96
N ARG A 225 -0.29 -8.07 25.80
CA ARG A 225 -1.48 -7.85 26.64
C ARG A 225 -1.69 -8.92 27.71
N GLY A 226 -0.79 -9.89 27.84
CA GLY A 226 -0.91 -10.99 28.79
C GLY A 226 -2.12 -11.90 28.51
N LEU A 227 -2.54 -12.03 27.25
CA LEU A 227 -3.69 -12.82 26.82
C LEU A 227 -3.28 -14.21 26.34
N THR A 228 -4.20 -15.16 26.43
CA THR A 228 -4.11 -16.51 25.85
C THR A 228 -5.30 -16.75 24.92
N MET A 229 -5.30 -17.85 24.17
CA MET A 229 -6.44 -18.22 23.32
C MET A 229 -7.73 -18.51 24.10
N GLU A 230 -7.60 -18.83 25.38
CA GLU A 230 -8.70 -19.07 26.32
C GLU A 230 -9.20 -17.80 27.00
N SER A 231 -8.48 -16.67 26.85
CA SER A 231 -8.89 -15.39 27.43
C SER A 231 -10.21 -14.91 26.83
N VAL A 232 -11.06 -14.34 27.70
CA VAL A 232 -12.33 -13.69 27.30
C VAL A 232 -12.10 -12.19 27.29
N LEU A 233 -12.22 -11.58 26.10
CA LEU A 233 -12.15 -10.13 25.97
C LEU A 233 -13.43 -9.49 26.50
N PRO A 234 -13.35 -8.38 27.26
CA PRO A 234 -14.51 -7.57 27.64
C PRO A 234 -15.37 -7.19 26.42
N ALA A 235 -16.67 -7.04 26.64
CA ALA A 235 -17.59 -6.66 25.58
C ALA A 235 -17.20 -5.31 24.96
N GLY A 236 -17.06 -5.28 23.63
CA GLY A 236 -16.65 -4.10 22.87
C GLY A 236 -15.13 -3.90 22.77
N GLU A 237 -14.33 -4.62 23.55
CA GLU A 237 -12.87 -4.54 23.46
C GLU A 237 -12.36 -5.19 22.18
N ARG A 238 -11.38 -4.55 21.51
CA ARG A 238 -10.82 -5.01 20.25
C ARG A 238 -9.40 -5.53 20.43
N LEU A 239 -9.11 -6.67 19.77
CA LEU A 239 -7.76 -7.20 19.61
C LEU A 239 -7.47 -7.30 18.11
N SER A 240 -6.43 -6.59 17.63
CA SER A 240 -5.97 -6.74 16.25
C SER A 240 -5.41 -8.13 16.02
N VAL A 241 -5.75 -8.73 14.87
CA VAL A 241 -5.35 -10.10 14.52
C VAL A 241 -4.38 -10.14 13.33
N SER A 242 -4.15 -9.00 12.68
CA SER A 242 -3.18 -8.82 11.60
C SER A 242 -2.59 -7.42 11.67
N PHE A 243 -1.32 -7.27 11.30
CA PHE A 243 -0.70 -5.96 11.15
C PHE A 243 -0.89 -5.36 9.75
N ILE A 244 -1.42 -6.16 8.81
CA ILE A 244 -1.68 -5.72 7.43
C ILE A 244 -2.97 -4.90 7.40
N THR A 245 -2.88 -3.69 6.87
CA THR A 245 -3.99 -2.72 6.74
C THR A 245 -4.49 -2.56 5.32
N ASN A 246 -3.87 -3.23 4.35
CA ASN A 246 -4.23 -3.13 2.94
C ASN A 246 -5.66 -3.65 2.71
N LEU A 247 -6.56 -2.79 2.19
CA LEU A 247 -7.97 -3.09 1.95
C LEU A 247 -8.20 -4.31 1.06
N SER A 248 -7.31 -4.56 0.09
CA SER A 248 -7.41 -5.72 -0.80
C SER A 248 -6.96 -7.04 -0.17
N ALA A 249 -6.35 -7.01 1.02
CA ALA A 249 -5.87 -8.19 1.74
C ALA A 249 -6.75 -8.51 2.94
N SER A 250 -6.67 -7.71 3.98
CA SER A 250 -7.40 -7.93 5.23
C SER A 250 -7.75 -6.64 5.97
N GLY A 251 -7.36 -5.49 5.42
CA GLY A 251 -7.60 -4.19 6.03
C GLY A 251 -9.06 -3.73 5.95
N ALA A 252 -9.40 -2.75 6.76
CA ALA A 252 -10.72 -2.12 6.79
C ALA A 252 -10.62 -0.63 6.44
N LEU A 253 -11.61 -0.13 5.69
CA LEU A 253 -11.82 1.29 5.51
C LEU A 253 -12.47 1.85 6.78
N LEU A 254 -11.71 2.63 7.56
CA LEU A 254 -12.22 3.19 8.82
C LEU A 254 -12.95 4.51 8.64
N GLY A 255 -12.84 5.16 7.49
CA GLY A 255 -13.49 6.40 7.15
C GLY A 255 -12.56 7.37 6.42
N PHE A 256 -13.17 8.40 5.84
CA PHE A 256 -12.42 9.50 5.22
C PHE A 256 -11.99 10.51 6.27
N VAL A 257 -10.84 11.10 6.02
CA VAL A 257 -10.25 12.17 6.84
C VAL A 257 -10.18 13.42 5.97
N GLU A 258 -10.72 14.53 6.46
CA GLU A 258 -10.60 15.80 5.75
C GLU A 258 -9.19 16.38 5.98
N PRO A 259 -8.39 16.60 4.92
CA PRO A 259 -7.05 17.13 5.07
C PRO A 259 -7.08 18.59 5.55
N GLY A 260 -6.35 18.89 6.63
CA GLY A 260 -6.10 20.26 7.07
C GLY A 260 -5.11 20.99 6.19
N ASP A 261 -4.99 22.32 6.36
CA ASP A 261 -4.10 23.17 5.54
C ASP A 261 -2.63 22.76 5.66
N ALA A 262 -2.19 22.35 6.84
CA ALA A 262 -0.81 21.87 7.07
C ALA A 262 -0.49 20.62 6.25
N LEU A 263 -1.42 19.65 6.22
CA LEU A 263 -1.28 18.43 5.44
C LEU A 263 -1.32 18.73 3.93
N ARG A 264 -2.20 19.62 3.48
CA ARG A 264 -2.25 20.06 2.06
C ARG A 264 -0.94 20.73 1.65
N ALA A 265 -0.38 21.60 2.49
CA ALA A 265 0.91 22.24 2.24
C ALA A 265 2.06 21.23 2.22
N TRP A 266 2.03 20.22 3.09
CA TRP A 266 2.99 19.12 3.10
C TRP A 266 2.92 18.30 1.80
N ALA A 267 1.73 17.97 1.32
CA ALA A 267 1.55 17.20 0.09
C ALA A 267 2.06 17.95 -1.15
N ARG A 268 1.90 19.28 -1.22
CA ARG A 268 2.47 20.10 -2.29
C ARG A 268 4.00 20.08 -2.26
N ARG A 269 4.62 20.25 -1.09
CA ARG A 269 6.09 20.15 -0.95
C ARG A 269 6.59 18.74 -1.28
N PHE A 270 5.85 17.71 -0.90
CA PHE A 270 6.16 16.34 -1.31
C PHE A 270 6.18 16.22 -2.83
N TYR A 271 5.17 16.74 -3.50
CA TYR A 271 5.08 16.73 -4.96
C TYR A 271 6.21 17.53 -5.65
N GLU A 272 6.67 18.62 -5.07
CA GLU A 272 7.83 19.37 -5.60
C GLU A 272 9.09 18.51 -5.65
N GLY A 273 9.32 17.66 -4.67
CA GLY A 273 10.47 16.75 -4.61
C GLY A 273 10.25 15.41 -5.32
N PHE A 274 8.99 14.97 -5.41
CA PHE A 274 8.60 13.72 -6.05
C PHE A 274 7.42 13.97 -7.02
N PRO A 275 7.67 14.57 -8.19
CA PRO A 275 6.62 15.07 -9.09
C PRO A 275 5.93 13.96 -9.90
N LEU A 276 5.33 13.00 -9.22
CA LEU A 276 4.49 11.96 -9.80
C LEU A 276 3.05 12.49 -9.86
N ALA A 277 2.52 12.70 -11.07
CA ALA A 277 1.26 13.41 -11.30
C ALA A 277 0.07 12.77 -10.57
N VAL A 278 0.02 11.45 -10.53
CA VAL A 278 -1.01 10.69 -9.80
C VAL A 278 -0.31 9.69 -8.89
N MET A 279 -0.53 9.77 -7.60
CA MET A 279 0.07 8.86 -6.63
C MET A 279 -0.82 8.56 -5.43
N GLY A 280 -0.59 7.40 -4.84
CA GLY A 280 -1.09 7.05 -3.52
C GLY A 280 0.06 6.95 -2.53
N LEU A 281 -0.03 7.62 -1.40
CA LEU A 281 0.93 7.49 -0.32
C LEU A 281 0.31 6.67 0.80
N ASP A 282 1.03 5.65 1.26
CA ASP A 282 0.75 4.98 2.51
C ASP A 282 1.60 5.61 3.60
N VAL A 283 0.97 6.18 4.60
CA VAL A 283 1.62 6.93 5.66
C VAL A 283 1.13 6.51 7.04
N PHE A 284 2.01 6.56 8.02
CA PHE A 284 1.67 6.45 9.43
C PHE A 284 1.80 7.80 10.09
N SER A 285 0.91 8.12 11.05
CA SER A 285 0.93 9.36 11.82
C SER A 285 0.30 9.12 13.19
N THR A 286 0.97 9.58 14.25
CA THR A 286 0.47 9.50 15.63
C THR A 286 -0.51 10.62 15.97
N SER A 287 -0.40 11.77 15.28
CA SER A 287 -1.32 12.92 15.39
C SER A 287 -2.56 12.79 14.52
N SER A 288 -2.79 11.65 13.86
CA SER A 288 -3.88 11.46 12.89
C SER A 288 -3.85 12.48 11.74
N LEU A 289 -2.64 12.82 11.27
CA LEU A 289 -2.33 13.77 10.20
C LEU A 289 -2.53 15.27 10.56
N GLU A 290 -2.78 15.59 11.83
CA GLU A 290 -2.87 16.99 12.28
C GLU A 290 -1.50 17.68 12.25
N ASP A 291 -0.44 16.94 12.59
CA ASP A 291 0.95 17.41 12.50
C ASP A 291 1.71 16.65 11.41
N PRO A 292 1.98 17.27 10.25
CA PRO A 292 2.73 16.63 9.17
C PRO A 292 4.18 16.27 9.52
N THR A 293 4.73 16.75 10.62
CA THR A 293 6.12 16.42 11.04
C THR A 293 6.24 15.00 11.59
N ASP A 294 5.15 14.37 11.99
CA ASP A 294 5.12 12.99 12.46
C ASP A 294 4.81 11.96 11.36
N ILE A 295 4.62 12.43 10.11
CA ILE A 295 4.29 11.55 8.99
C ILE A 295 5.50 10.70 8.61
N VAL A 296 5.29 9.38 8.62
CA VAL A 296 6.25 8.38 8.14
C VAL A 296 5.68 7.74 6.87
N VAL A 297 6.34 7.93 5.72
CA VAL A 297 5.92 7.38 4.43
C VAL A 297 6.45 5.95 4.27
N THR A 298 5.56 4.97 4.13
CA THR A 298 5.92 3.55 4.01
C THR A 298 5.87 3.02 2.59
N ASP A 299 5.09 3.65 1.72
CA ASP A 299 4.97 3.25 0.31
C ASP A 299 4.50 4.43 -0.55
N VAL A 300 5.08 4.53 -1.76
CA VAL A 300 4.63 5.42 -2.84
C VAL A 300 4.09 4.54 -3.94
N ASN A 301 2.84 4.72 -4.31
CA ASN A 301 2.19 3.93 -5.33
C ASN A 301 1.87 4.78 -6.57
N ALA A 302 2.50 4.47 -7.71
CA ALA A 302 2.28 5.16 -8.98
C ALA A 302 0.94 4.76 -9.66
N THR A 303 0.30 3.70 -9.20
CA THR A 303 -0.96 3.19 -9.77
C THR A 303 -1.96 2.84 -8.65
N PRO A 304 -2.29 3.82 -7.77
CA PRO A 304 -3.20 3.56 -6.66
C PRO A 304 -4.58 3.11 -7.17
N GLY A 305 -5.04 1.94 -6.69
CA GLY A 305 -6.35 1.40 -7.08
C GLY A 305 -7.51 2.15 -6.45
N LEU A 306 -8.57 2.33 -7.21
CA LEU A 306 -9.83 2.95 -6.78
C LEU A 306 -10.97 1.94 -6.59
N THR A 307 -10.77 0.69 -7.01
CA THR A 307 -11.79 -0.36 -7.02
C THR A 307 -12.39 -0.58 -5.64
N GLN A 308 -11.57 -0.66 -4.60
CA GLN A 308 -12.07 -0.90 -3.24
C GLN A 308 -12.92 0.27 -2.71
N ILE A 309 -12.55 1.50 -3.05
CA ILE A 309 -13.32 2.69 -2.69
C ILE A 309 -14.69 2.66 -3.40
N TYR A 310 -14.70 2.28 -4.68
CA TYR A 310 -15.92 2.11 -5.46
C TYR A 310 -16.83 1.01 -4.90
N GLU A 311 -16.28 -0.18 -4.62
CA GLU A 311 -17.00 -1.32 -4.05
C GLU A 311 -17.59 -1.04 -2.66
N HIS A 312 -17.01 -0.12 -1.90
CA HIS A 312 -17.58 0.37 -0.62
C HIS A 312 -18.64 1.46 -0.80
N GLY A 313 -19.07 1.74 -2.03
CA GLY A 313 -20.16 2.68 -2.34
C GLY A 313 -19.76 4.14 -2.48
N HIS A 314 -18.45 4.46 -2.45
CA HIS A 314 -17.97 5.85 -2.57
C HIS A 314 -17.71 6.25 -4.03
N HIS A 315 -18.76 6.12 -4.85
CA HIS A 315 -18.69 6.37 -6.30
C HIS A 315 -18.38 7.82 -6.62
N ASP A 316 -18.88 8.78 -5.81
CA ASP A 316 -18.61 10.20 -5.94
C ASP A 316 -17.14 10.55 -5.72
N VAL A 317 -16.48 9.89 -4.76
CA VAL A 317 -15.04 10.05 -4.51
C VAL A 317 -14.23 9.58 -5.73
N VAL A 318 -14.58 8.41 -6.27
CA VAL A 318 -13.92 7.86 -7.45
C VAL A 318 -14.13 8.76 -8.68
N ALA A 319 -15.33 9.30 -8.86
CA ALA A 319 -15.62 10.23 -9.95
C ALA A 319 -14.75 11.49 -9.85
N ARG A 320 -14.68 12.15 -8.68
CA ARG A 320 -13.81 13.33 -8.47
C ARG A 320 -12.34 13.04 -8.76
N VAL A 321 -11.85 11.87 -8.37
CA VAL A 321 -10.47 11.49 -8.67
C VAL A 321 -10.24 11.43 -10.18
N TRP A 322 -11.11 10.74 -10.92
CA TRP A 322 -10.97 10.63 -12.35
C TRP A 322 -11.16 11.97 -13.07
N GLU A 323 -12.06 12.85 -12.60
CA GLU A 323 -12.21 14.21 -13.12
C GLU A 323 -10.87 14.96 -13.08
N ARG A 324 -10.18 14.92 -11.93
CA ARG A 324 -8.86 15.54 -11.78
C ARG A 324 -7.80 14.88 -12.66
N ILE A 325 -7.80 13.56 -12.78
CA ILE A 325 -6.84 12.83 -13.62
C ILE A 325 -7.07 13.14 -15.12
N LEU A 326 -8.33 13.24 -15.56
CA LEU A 326 -8.67 13.50 -16.95
C LEU A 326 -8.30 14.92 -17.39
N GLU A 327 -8.15 15.88 -16.47
CA GLU A 327 -7.63 17.22 -16.80
C GLU A 327 -6.18 17.17 -17.31
N ILE A 328 -5.35 16.24 -16.78
CA ILE A 328 -3.90 16.19 -17.09
C ILE A 328 -3.62 16.03 -18.58
N PRO A 329 -4.13 14.99 -19.28
CA PRO A 329 -3.81 14.77 -20.69
C PRO A 329 -4.52 15.72 -21.67
N PHE A 330 -5.57 16.42 -21.20
CA PHE A 330 -6.45 17.20 -22.07
C PHE A 330 -6.42 18.71 -21.80
N ARG A 331 -5.54 19.18 -20.89
CA ARG A 331 -5.25 20.62 -20.74
C ARG A 331 -4.78 21.21 -22.07
N ASP A 332 -5.23 22.41 -22.36
CA ASP A 332 -4.84 23.18 -23.54
C ASP A 332 -3.36 23.55 -23.54
#